data_14536c214f23d4b4e037543ced1c9aec
#
_entry.id   14536c214f23d4b4e037543ced1c9aec
#
_cell.length_a   1.000
_cell.length_b   1.000
_cell.length_c   1.000
_cell.angle_alpha   90.00
_cell.angle_beta   90.00
_cell.angle_gamma   90.00
#
_symmetry.space_group_name_H-M   'P 1'
#
loop_
_entity.id
_entity.type
_entity.pdbx_description
1 polymer ?
#
loop_
_entity_poly.entity_id
_entity_poly.type
_entity_poly.pdbx_seq_one_letter_code
_entity_poly.pdbx_strand_id
1 'polypeptide(L)'
;IIEFLNMRVPTGDVNRKNLNLHHAVNITDAFMRAVERGEQWDLRDPNDNDVRESMPARTLWQQILEVRYRTGEQYLNFIDTANRALPHTMKAKGLKIHGSNLCNEIHLPTSEDRTAVCCLSSVNLEKYEEWKDSTLIRDLTRFLDNVLQFFIDNAGDEISRARYSATQERSLGL
;
A
#
# COMPACT_ATOMS: atom_id res chain seq x y z
N ILE A 1 -3.59 -3.90 -16.85
CA ILE A 1 -2.44 -3.10 -16.39
C ILE A 1 -2.14 -1.95 -17.34
N ILE A 2 -2.11 -2.12 -18.64
CA ILE A 2 -1.73 -1.07 -19.61
C ILE A 2 -2.68 0.14 -19.52
N GLU A 3 -3.99 -0.09 -19.45
CA GLU A 3 -4.97 1.01 -19.27
C GLU A 3 -4.79 1.71 -17.93
N PHE A 4 -4.52 0.95 -16.86
CA PHE A 4 -4.25 1.47 -15.53
C PHE A 4 -3.01 2.39 -15.50
N LEU A 5 -1.94 2.01 -16.17
CA LEU A 5 -0.74 2.83 -16.30
C LEU A 5 -1.05 4.12 -17.07
N ASN A 6 -1.78 4.02 -18.17
CA ASN A 6 -2.10 5.16 -19.04
C ASN A 6 -3.12 6.14 -18.44
N MET A 7 -3.85 5.74 -17.41
CA MET A 7 -4.85 6.55 -16.72
C MET A 7 -4.28 7.88 -16.19
N ARG A 8 -3.00 7.89 -15.80
CA ARG A 8 -2.30 9.07 -15.25
C ARG A 8 -1.57 9.91 -16.31
N VAL A 9 -1.44 9.43 -17.53
CA VAL A 9 -0.81 10.20 -18.61
C VAL A 9 -1.81 11.27 -19.08
N PRO A 10 -1.49 12.58 -19.01
CA PRO A 10 -2.45 13.67 -19.24
C PRO A 10 -2.74 13.96 -20.72
N THR A 11 -2.63 12.94 -21.57
CA THR A 11 -2.86 13.04 -23.02
C THR A 11 -3.80 11.94 -23.50
N GLY A 12 -4.53 12.18 -24.60
CA GLY A 12 -5.47 11.24 -25.17
C GLY A 12 -6.91 11.48 -24.69
N ASP A 13 -7.76 10.45 -24.74
CA ASP A 13 -9.17 10.55 -24.39
C ASP A 13 -9.36 10.86 -22.89
N VAL A 14 -9.89 12.03 -22.59
CA VAL A 14 -10.10 12.53 -21.20
C VAL A 14 -11.04 11.62 -20.40
N ASN A 15 -11.97 10.91 -21.04
CA ASN A 15 -12.89 9.99 -20.35
C ASN A 15 -12.20 8.73 -19.82
N ARG A 16 -10.99 8.47 -20.28
CA ARG A 16 -10.12 7.36 -19.82
C ARG A 16 -9.03 7.80 -18.87
N LYS A 17 -9.12 9.01 -18.33
CA LYS A 17 -8.11 9.58 -17.44
C LYS A 17 -8.62 9.73 -16.02
N ASN A 18 -7.71 9.55 -15.09
CA ASN A 18 -7.93 9.81 -13.68
C ASN A 18 -6.66 10.48 -13.10
N LEU A 19 -6.58 11.80 -13.25
CA LEU A 19 -5.38 12.56 -12.92
C LEU A 19 -5.29 12.91 -11.42
N ASN A 20 -6.36 12.67 -10.66
CA ASN A 20 -6.45 13.01 -9.24
C ASN A 20 -6.37 11.79 -8.32
N LEU A 21 -6.18 10.59 -8.87
CA LEU A 21 -6.04 9.37 -8.09
C LEU A 21 -4.57 8.99 -7.96
N HIS A 22 -4.10 8.82 -6.73
CA HIS A 22 -2.82 8.18 -6.45
C HIS A 22 -3.03 6.66 -6.38
N HIS A 23 -2.26 5.92 -7.15
CA HIS A 23 -2.38 4.47 -7.21
C HIS A 23 -1.01 3.80 -7.22
N ALA A 24 -0.98 2.50 -6.93
CA ALA A 24 0.23 1.70 -6.88
C ALA A 24 0.11 0.46 -7.74
N VAL A 25 1.23 -0.04 -8.22
CA VAL A 25 1.34 -1.35 -8.86
C VAL A 25 1.95 -2.32 -7.84
N ASN A 26 1.25 -3.40 -7.53
CA ASN A 26 1.82 -4.48 -6.74
C ASN A 26 2.80 -5.28 -7.59
N ILE A 27 4.06 -5.26 -7.21
CA ILE A 27 5.17 -5.95 -7.85
C ILE A 27 5.47 -7.22 -7.05
N THR A 28 5.40 -8.38 -7.72
CA THR A 28 5.74 -9.65 -7.11
C THR A 28 7.19 -10.05 -7.37
N ASP A 29 7.76 -10.86 -6.50
CA ASP A 29 9.09 -11.46 -6.72
C ASP A 29 9.12 -12.30 -8.01
N ALA A 30 8.00 -12.98 -8.33
CA ALA A 30 7.87 -13.77 -9.55
C ALA A 30 8.00 -12.89 -10.80
N PHE A 31 7.33 -11.73 -10.81
CA PHE A 31 7.46 -10.77 -11.90
C PHE A 31 8.89 -10.26 -12.05
N MET A 32 9.54 -9.87 -10.94
CA MET A 32 10.91 -9.37 -10.99
C MET A 32 11.91 -10.43 -11.48
N ARG A 33 11.72 -11.70 -11.10
CA ARG A 33 12.52 -12.80 -11.66
C ARG A 33 12.29 -13.00 -13.16
N ALA A 34 11.06 -12.85 -13.63
CA ALA A 34 10.77 -12.90 -15.07
C ALA A 34 11.43 -11.73 -15.83
N VAL A 35 11.44 -10.54 -15.23
CA VAL A 35 12.17 -9.37 -15.79
C VAL A 35 13.67 -9.65 -15.88
N GLU A 36 14.28 -10.17 -14.80
CA GLU A 36 15.71 -10.51 -14.75
C GLU A 36 16.09 -11.51 -15.83
N ARG A 37 15.29 -12.57 -15.98
CA ARG A 37 15.52 -13.68 -16.92
C ARG A 37 15.09 -13.37 -18.35
N GLY A 38 14.31 -12.29 -18.57
CA GLY A 38 13.77 -11.94 -19.89
C GLY A 38 12.65 -12.89 -20.34
N GLU A 39 11.89 -13.43 -19.40
CA GLU A 39 10.79 -14.34 -19.65
C GLU A 39 9.52 -13.61 -20.11
N GLN A 40 8.55 -14.39 -20.62
CA GLN A 40 7.20 -13.90 -20.91
C GLN A 40 6.43 -13.73 -19.58
N TRP A 41 5.49 -12.77 -19.59
CA TRP A 41 4.61 -12.53 -18.46
C TRP A 41 3.14 -12.48 -18.92
N ASP A 42 2.31 -13.28 -18.30
CA ASP A 42 0.90 -13.35 -18.59
C ASP A 42 0.12 -12.25 -17.88
N LEU A 43 -0.64 -11.49 -18.63
CA LEU A 43 -1.65 -10.56 -18.13
C LEU A 43 -2.96 -11.31 -17.95
N ARG A 44 -3.39 -11.45 -16.70
CA ARG A 44 -4.58 -12.25 -16.35
C ARG A 44 -5.72 -11.37 -15.90
N ASP A 45 -6.93 -11.78 -16.22
CA ASP A 45 -8.13 -11.17 -15.69
C ASP A 45 -8.31 -11.57 -14.21
N PRO A 46 -8.53 -10.61 -13.29
CA PRO A 46 -8.67 -10.91 -11.87
C PRO A 46 -9.96 -11.67 -11.51
N ASN A 47 -10.96 -11.71 -12.40
CA ASN A 47 -12.23 -12.37 -12.12
C ASN A 47 -12.19 -13.87 -12.40
N ASP A 48 -11.60 -14.28 -13.51
CA ASP A 48 -11.58 -15.67 -13.98
C ASP A 48 -10.17 -16.28 -14.02
N ASN A 49 -9.15 -15.45 -13.83
CA ASN A 49 -7.72 -15.79 -13.89
C ASN A 49 -7.26 -16.24 -15.30
N ASP A 50 -8.08 -16.01 -16.33
CA ASP A 50 -7.74 -16.32 -17.71
C ASP A 50 -6.65 -15.38 -18.22
N VAL A 51 -5.75 -15.94 -19.03
CA VAL A 51 -4.71 -15.15 -19.73
C VAL A 51 -5.38 -14.36 -20.84
N ARG A 52 -5.33 -13.04 -20.76
CA ARG A 52 -5.82 -12.13 -21.81
C ARG A 52 -4.75 -11.78 -22.82
N GLU A 53 -3.51 -11.69 -22.36
CA GLU A 53 -2.36 -11.33 -23.19
C GLU A 53 -1.09 -11.88 -22.54
N SER A 54 -0.06 -12.16 -23.36
CA SER A 54 1.30 -12.45 -22.88
C SER A 54 2.27 -11.51 -23.55
N MET A 55 3.20 -10.95 -22.78
CA MET A 55 4.20 -10.03 -23.28
C MET A 55 5.55 -10.24 -22.55
N PRO A 56 6.68 -9.78 -23.12
CA PRO A 56 7.94 -9.83 -22.39
C PRO A 56 7.87 -9.06 -21.07
N ALA A 57 8.26 -9.68 -19.96
CA ALA A 57 8.25 -9.03 -18.65
C ALA A 57 9.07 -7.74 -18.62
N ARG A 58 10.20 -7.69 -19.34
CA ARG A 58 11.03 -6.48 -19.48
C ARG A 58 10.30 -5.33 -20.16
N THR A 59 9.46 -5.63 -21.15
CA THR A 59 8.65 -4.60 -21.84
C THR A 59 7.64 -4.00 -20.91
N LEU A 60 6.91 -4.82 -20.14
CA LEU A 60 5.97 -4.34 -19.13
C LEU A 60 6.67 -3.51 -18.04
N TRP A 61 7.82 -3.99 -17.56
CA TRP A 61 8.61 -3.26 -16.56
C TRP A 61 9.07 -1.90 -17.06
N GLN A 62 9.55 -1.85 -18.30
CA GLN A 62 9.95 -0.59 -18.96
C GLN A 62 8.77 0.38 -19.08
N GLN A 63 7.58 -0.10 -19.47
CA GLN A 63 6.37 0.74 -19.53
C GLN A 63 5.99 1.31 -18.17
N ILE A 64 6.05 0.50 -17.11
CA ILE A 64 5.81 0.95 -15.73
C ILE A 64 6.77 2.08 -15.37
N LEU A 65 8.07 1.89 -15.60
CA LEU A 65 9.09 2.88 -15.28
C LEU A 65 8.97 4.15 -16.13
N GLU A 66 8.64 4.01 -17.41
CA GLU A 66 8.46 5.15 -18.32
C GLU A 66 7.29 6.03 -17.87
N VAL A 67 6.13 5.44 -17.56
CA VAL A 67 4.98 6.21 -17.08
C VAL A 67 5.31 6.89 -15.76
N ARG A 68 5.98 6.20 -14.84
CA ARG A 68 6.44 6.79 -13.59
C ARG A 68 7.41 7.95 -13.80
N TYR A 69 8.37 7.80 -14.70
CA TYR A 69 9.32 8.87 -15.03
C TYR A 69 8.63 10.10 -15.60
N ARG A 70 7.65 9.90 -16.49
CA ARG A 70 6.93 11.00 -17.18
C ARG A 70 5.94 11.72 -16.30
N THR A 71 5.33 11.03 -15.36
CA THR A 71 4.19 11.55 -14.58
C THR A 71 4.51 11.76 -13.10
N GLY A 72 5.59 11.17 -12.58
CA GLY A 72 5.86 11.06 -11.15
C GLY A 72 4.93 10.11 -10.41
N GLU A 73 4.01 9.47 -11.14
CA GLU A 73 2.91 8.71 -10.57
C GLU A 73 3.11 7.21 -10.64
N GLN A 74 2.24 6.54 -9.95
CA GLN A 74 2.17 5.18 -9.43
C GLN A 74 3.35 4.81 -8.53
N TYR A 75 2.98 4.40 -7.33
CA TYR A 75 3.91 3.76 -6.42
C TYR A 75 4.24 2.34 -6.91
N LEU A 76 5.47 1.92 -6.67
CA LEU A 76 5.90 0.55 -6.87
C LEU A 76 5.84 -0.16 -5.51
N ASN A 77 4.85 -1.01 -5.33
CA ASN A 77 4.63 -1.73 -4.09
C ASN A 77 5.15 -3.16 -4.20
N PHE A 78 6.31 -3.45 -3.61
CA PHE A 78 6.88 -4.80 -3.59
C PHE A 78 6.15 -5.68 -2.58
N ILE A 79 4.99 -6.19 -2.99
CA ILE A 79 4.01 -6.83 -2.12
C ILE A 79 4.53 -8.07 -1.40
N ASP A 80 5.39 -8.87 -2.04
CA ASP A 80 5.98 -10.04 -1.40
C ASP A 80 6.98 -9.64 -0.32
N THR A 81 7.72 -8.56 -0.52
CA THR A 81 8.62 -7.98 0.50
C THR A 81 7.83 -7.49 1.70
N ALA A 82 6.72 -6.76 1.47
CA ALA A 82 5.84 -6.32 2.54
C ALA A 82 5.29 -7.51 3.36
N ASN A 83 4.83 -8.56 2.69
CA ASN A 83 4.34 -9.77 3.37
C ASN A 83 5.45 -10.53 4.12
N ARG A 84 6.67 -10.55 3.59
CA ARG A 84 7.82 -11.12 4.33
C ARG A 84 8.18 -10.32 5.59
N ALA A 85 7.94 -9.02 5.59
CA ALA A 85 8.21 -8.12 6.72
C ALA A 85 7.12 -8.16 7.81
N LEU A 86 5.96 -8.78 7.57
CA LEU A 86 4.91 -8.90 8.58
C LEU A 86 5.46 -9.46 9.89
N PRO A 87 5.01 -8.92 11.05
CA PRO A 87 5.32 -9.46 12.36
C PRO A 87 4.97 -10.95 12.48
N HIS A 88 5.75 -11.69 13.24
CA HIS A 88 5.55 -13.14 13.42
C HIS A 88 4.12 -13.48 13.90
N THR A 89 3.56 -12.67 14.81
CA THR A 89 2.21 -12.86 15.34
C THR A 89 1.12 -12.73 14.25
N MET A 90 1.29 -11.83 13.30
CA MET A 90 0.37 -11.68 12.17
C MET A 90 0.53 -12.83 11.17
N LYS A 91 1.77 -13.25 10.88
CA LYS A 91 2.04 -14.43 10.03
C LYS A 91 1.44 -15.70 10.62
N ALA A 92 1.58 -15.91 11.93
CA ALA A 92 1.02 -17.06 12.63
C ALA A 92 -0.51 -17.13 12.55
N LYS A 93 -1.18 -15.99 12.38
CA LYS A 93 -2.63 -15.89 12.15
C LYS A 93 -3.01 -16.01 10.66
N GLY A 94 -2.08 -16.24 9.76
CA GLY A 94 -2.32 -16.31 8.31
C GLY A 94 -2.72 -14.98 7.68
N LEU A 95 -2.45 -13.85 8.34
CA LEU A 95 -2.80 -12.53 7.82
C LEU A 95 -1.92 -12.17 6.62
N LYS A 96 -2.51 -11.41 5.67
CA LYS A 96 -1.86 -11.04 4.43
C LYS A 96 -2.10 -9.57 4.08
N ILE A 97 -1.05 -8.92 3.62
CA ILE A 97 -1.10 -7.58 3.03
C ILE A 97 -1.48 -7.71 1.56
N HIS A 98 -2.53 -7.02 1.13
CA HIS A 98 -2.99 -6.98 -0.25
C HIS A 98 -2.68 -5.67 -0.96
N GLY A 99 -2.32 -4.63 -0.23
CA GLY A 99 -1.98 -3.30 -0.73
C GLY A 99 -1.45 -2.41 0.37
N SER A 100 -1.38 -1.13 0.10
CA SER A 100 -0.97 -0.10 1.06
C SER A 100 -1.99 1.04 1.11
N ASN A 101 -1.76 2.00 2.00
CA ASN A 101 -2.46 3.27 1.98
C ASN A 101 -2.08 4.13 0.75
N LEU A 102 -2.69 5.32 0.65
CA LEU A 102 -2.51 6.27 -0.43
C LEU A 102 -1.04 6.61 -0.73
N CYS A 103 -0.22 6.82 0.31
CA CYS A 103 1.18 7.24 0.17
C CYS A 103 2.18 6.07 0.15
N ASN A 104 1.70 4.84 0.23
CA ASN A 104 2.48 3.59 0.18
C ASN A 104 3.44 3.36 1.35
N GLU A 105 3.24 4.04 2.50
CA GLU A 105 4.05 3.87 3.70
C GLU A 105 3.45 2.91 4.73
N ILE A 106 2.14 2.61 4.63
CA ILE A 106 1.41 1.76 5.60
C ILE A 106 0.98 0.47 4.93
N HIS A 107 1.52 -0.65 5.43
CA HIS A 107 1.24 -1.99 4.95
C HIS A 107 0.60 -2.82 6.06
N LEU A 108 -0.73 -2.84 6.08
CA LEU A 108 -1.53 -3.58 7.05
C LEU A 108 -2.35 -4.68 6.37
N PRO A 109 -2.60 -5.80 7.07
CA PRO A 109 -3.42 -6.86 6.51
C PRO A 109 -4.88 -6.42 6.34
N THR A 110 -5.49 -6.88 5.25
CA THR A 110 -6.91 -6.73 4.97
C THR A 110 -7.53 -8.08 4.64
N SER A 111 -8.82 -8.26 4.92
CA SER A 111 -9.59 -9.47 4.65
C SER A 111 -11.09 -9.17 4.65
N GLU A 112 -11.93 -10.18 4.54
CA GLU A 112 -13.39 -9.99 4.60
C GLU A 112 -13.85 -9.36 5.93
N ASP A 113 -13.15 -9.63 7.03
CA ASP A 113 -13.45 -9.12 8.37
C ASP A 113 -12.55 -7.95 8.80
N ARG A 114 -11.62 -7.50 7.94
CA ARG A 114 -10.59 -6.51 8.27
C ARG A 114 -10.52 -5.37 7.26
N THR A 115 -10.65 -4.17 7.76
CA THR A 115 -10.32 -2.94 7.03
C THR A 115 -9.20 -2.23 7.79
N ALA A 116 -8.04 -2.06 7.16
CA ALA A 116 -6.87 -1.47 7.80
C ALA A 116 -7.15 -0.07 8.34
N VAL A 117 -6.74 0.18 9.58
CA VAL A 117 -6.83 1.48 10.26
C VAL A 117 -5.50 1.79 10.89
N CYS A 118 -5.02 3.02 10.70
CA CYS A 118 -3.79 3.51 11.32
C CYS A 118 -3.95 4.98 11.74
N CYS A 119 -3.50 5.30 12.96
CA CYS A 119 -3.31 6.68 13.40
C CYS A 119 -1.84 7.05 13.22
N LEU A 120 -1.56 8.17 12.56
CA LEU A 120 -0.19 8.58 12.29
C LEU A 120 0.05 10.06 12.56
N SER A 121 1.30 10.36 12.82
CA SER A 121 1.84 11.71 12.96
C SER A 121 3.28 11.73 12.44
N SER A 122 3.90 12.90 12.43
CA SER A 122 5.31 13.04 12.10
C SER A 122 5.97 14.07 12.99
N VAL A 123 7.28 13.90 13.22
CA VAL A 123 8.12 14.84 13.94
C VAL A 123 9.12 15.49 12.98
N ASN A 124 9.37 16.77 13.18
CA ASN A 124 10.34 17.49 12.36
C ASN A 124 11.77 17.07 12.76
N LEU A 125 12.45 16.32 11.91
CA LEU A 125 13.81 15.84 12.14
C LEU A 125 14.86 16.97 12.13
N GLU A 126 14.58 18.11 11.49
CA GLU A 126 15.43 19.31 11.60
C GLU A 126 15.56 19.77 13.06
N LYS A 127 14.52 19.51 13.86
CA LYS A 127 14.45 19.86 15.28
C LYS A 127 14.85 18.73 16.21
N TYR A 128 15.60 17.73 15.70
CA TYR A 128 15.98 16.55 16.48
C TYR A 128 16.65 16.90 17.81
N GLU A 129 17.60 17.84 17.81
CA GLU A 129 18.32 18.28 19.01
C GLU A 129 17.41 18.92 20.08
N GLU A 130 16.27 19.48 19.67
CA GLU A 130 15.31 20.12 20.58
C GLU A 130 14.44 19.10 21.32
N TRP A 131 14.21 17.92 20.73
CA TRP A 131 13.27 16.96 21.29
C TRP A 131 13.84 15.57 21.62
N LYS A 132 15.06 15.22 21.16
CA LYS A 132 15.67 13.89 21.36
C LYS A 132 15.70 13.42 22.81
N ASP A 133 15.95 14.32 23.76
CA ASP A 133 16.06 14.04 25.20
C ASP A 133 14.76 14.36 25.97
N SER A 134 13.69 14.68 25.24
CA SER A 134 12.38 15.02 25.82
C SER A 134 11.45 13.80 25.86
N THR A 135 10.25 13.99 26.41
CA THR A 135 9.19 12.96 26.40
C THR A 135 8.35 12.96 25.13
N LEU A 136 8.67 13.82 24.15
CA LEU A 136 7.82 14.07 22.98
C LEU A 136 7.37 12.79 22.26
N ILE A 137 8.31 11.90 21.92
CA ILE A 137 7.97 10.68 21.18
C ILE A 137 7.03 9.76 21.98
N ARG A 138 7.32 9.60 23.28
CA ARG A 138 6.47 8.80 24.17
C ARG A 138 5.07 9.40 24.30
N ASP A 139 4.97 10.71 24.47
CA ASP A 139 3.71 11.39 24.69
C ASP A 139 2.90 11.44 23.40
N LEU A 140 3.54 11.61 22.25
CA LEU A 140 2.92 11.55 20.93
C LEU A 140 2.41 10.12 20.61
N THR A 141 3.18 9.10 20.90
CA THR A 141 2.74 7.69 20.75
C THR A 141 1.51 7.41 21.60
N ARG A 142 1.50 7.86 22.86
CA ARG A 142 0.33 7.73 23.75
C ARG A 142 -0.86 8.52 23.24
N PHE A 143 -0.63 9.70 22.71
CA PHE A 143 -1.69 10.51 22.09
C PHE A 143 -2.34 9.79 20.91
N LEU A 144 -1.55 9.24 19.99
CA LEU A 144 -2.06 8.47 18.85
C LEU A 144 -2.81 7.22 19.28
N ASP A 145 -2.33 6.52 20.30
CA ASP A 145 -3.03 5.36 20.87
C ASP A 145 -4.38 5.74 21.49
N ASN A 146 -4.45 6.90 22.15
CA ASN A 146 -5.72 7.44 22.68
C ASN A 146 -6.68 7.85 21.56
N VAL A 147 -6.20 8.42 20.47
CA VAL A 147 -7.01 8.73 19.28
C VAL A 147 -7.59 7.45 18.69
N LEU A 148 -6.77 6.41 18.58
CA LEU A 148 -7.23 5.10 18.11
C LEU A 148 -8.25 4.47 19.06
N GLN A 149 -8.06 4.59 20.38
CA GLN A 149 -9.02 4.12 21.37
C GLN A 149 -10.34 4.88 21.26
N PHE A 150 -10.30 6.20 21.10
CA PHE A 150 -11.51 7.00 20.88
C PHE A 150 -12.27 6.54 19.62
N PHE A 151 -11.57 6.23 18.54
CA PHE A 151 -12.18 5.63 17.34
C PHE A 151 -12.85 4.28 17.67
N ILE A 152 -12.15 3.38 18.36
CA ILE A 152 -12.69 2.05 18.75
C ILE A 152 -13.96 2.18 19.56
N ASP A 153 -14.01 3.11 20.52
CA ASP A 153 -15.12 3.30 21.45
C ASP A 153 -16.34 3.95 20.77
N ASN A 154 -16.14 4.72 19.72
CA ASN A 154 -17.19 5.53 19.08
C ASN A 154 -17.55 5.07 17.65
N ALA A 155 -16.82 4.14 17.07
CA ALA A 155 -17.10 3.64 15.72
C ALA A 155 -18.42 2.84 15.70
N GLY A 156 -19.32 3.21 14.79
CA GLY A 156 -20.59 2.54 14.58
C GLY A 156 -20.45 1.15 13.96
N ASP A 157 -21.55 0.41 13.95
CA ASP A 157 -21.58 -0.96 13.41
C ASP A 157 -21.39 -1.01 11.89
N GLU A 158 -21.68 0.06 11.18
CA GLU A 158 -21.45 0.22 9.73
C GLU A 158 -19.99 0.12 9.35
N ILE A 159 -19.06 0.39 10.29
CA ILE A 159 -17.60 0.27 10.10
C ILE A 159 -16.98 -0.76 11.05
N SER A 160 -17.74 -1.80 11.39
CA SER A 160 -17.32 -2.85 12.32
C SER A 160 -16.00 -3.53 11.95
N ARG A 161 -15.71 -3.72 10.64
CA ARG A 161 -14.44 -4.27 10.17
C ARG A 161 -13.23 -3.38 10.50
N ALA A 162 -13.40 -2.05 10.38
CA ALA A 162 -12.38 -1.07 10.75
C ALA A 162 -12.17 -1.05 12.27
N ARG A 163 -13.26 -1.06 13.06
CA ARG A 163 -13.19 -1.17 14.52
C ARG A 163 -12.49 -2.46 14.97
N TYR A 164 -12.79 -3.59 14.31
CA TYR A 164 -12.13 -4.86 14.58
C TYR A 164 -10.61 -4.78 14.32
N SER A 165 -10.20 -4.29 13.15
CA SER A 165 -8.79 -4.10 12.81
C SER A 165 -8.08 -3.16 13.79
N ALA A 166 -8.67 -2.01 14.11
CA ALA A 166 -8.12 -1.06 15.07
C ALA A 166 -7.87 -1.72 16.43
N THR A 167 -8.82 -2.57 16.90
CA THR A 167 -8.71 -3.30 18.15
C THR A 167 -7.60 -4.35 18.12
N GLN A 168 -7.44 -5.07 17.00
CA GLN A 168 -6.50 -6.19 16.88
C GLN A 168 -5.06 -5.75 16.61
N GLU A 169 -4.88 -4.79 15.73
CA GLU A 169 -3.57 -4.35 15.26
C GLU A 169 -3.03 -3.15 16.04
N ARG A 170 -3.88 -2.23 16.48
CA ARG A 170 -3.52 -0.96 17.14
C ARG A 170 -2.38 -0.25 16.42
N SER A 171 -2.54 -0.08 15.11
CA SER A 171 -1.46 0.42 14.27
C SER A 171 -1.25 1.92 14.42
N LEU A 172 -0.03 2.29 14.75
CA LEU A 172 0.43 3.66 14.89
C LEU A 172 1.62 3.90 13.97
N GLY A 173 1.75 5.12 13.42
CA GLY A 173 2.86 5.56 12.61
C GLY A 173 3.47 6.86 13.16
N LEU A 174 4.80 6.90 13.25
CA LEU A 174 5.59 8.07 13.63
C LEU A 174 6.77 8.26 12.69
#